data_2dbd917463318bcd99d4c152cee95290
#
_entry.id   2dbd917463318bcd99d4c152cee95290
#
_cell.length_a   1.000
_cell.length_b   1.000
_cell.length_c   1.000
_cell.angle_alpha   90.00
_cell.angle_beta   90.00
_cell.angle_gamma   90.00
#
_symmetry.space_group_name_H-M   'P 1'
#
loop_
_entity.id
_entity.type
_entity.pdbx_description
1 polymer ?
#
loop_
_entity_poly.entity_id
_entity_poly.type
_entity_poly.pdbx_seq_one_letter_code
_entity_poly.pdbx_strand_id
1 'polypeptide(L)'
;MDRIIGYMISPLLCKKISRGLSAGRVQSVAVKLVVERERKIKSFVSEEYYKLYAYLKNSKNLPLTLQVTHKKEKIFKPKNKNKIKLAIDILKKIDFFVINSFEKITFSKPSAPFTTATLQQAANVRLNYNIKKTMLLAQQLYEAGYITYMRTDSTHLSQDAINMAREYILKVFGKSYLSKKERKYTNKNNLQEAHEAIRPSYINIISEKKIKNLKLDAQNLYNLIFNQFIACQMMSAKYNFINITVKADNFKLHTSGRTLLFDGWIKIMPLLGQHYNDKILPILKIGEKLKLIKLIPNQCFTKPPVRYCEASLVKELEKKGIGRPSTYVSIITTIKNRGYVHTIDNRFYAKKIGEIVTDRLEESFNELISYDFTAKMENNLDLIAINQQYWKNVLNIFFKKFLQKLEIAKKDPKDGGMQLNKSVITDIDCSICKKKMMICTTSTGVFLGCSSYTMNIKEKCKNTINLIPKLEILNIIKNFNLKKDILLPQQYCHNCNTIMDCYIIYGQHNIFYICGKNPLCNGYKIKKSNLNHIITTKCKKCSYNMYLKQGCFGNYMLCINDTCKNTIKILSKSDIATL
;
A
#
# COMPACT_ATOMS: atom_id res chain seq x y z
N MET A 1 26.90 -11.58 4.15
CA MET A 1 25.70 -12.43 4.05
C MET A 1 24.86 -12.08 2.83
N ASP A 2 24.26 -10.90 2.71
CA ASP A 2 23.36 -10.53 1.62
C ASP A 2 24.00 -10.64 0.23
N ARG A 3 25.30 -10.33 0.10
CA ARG A 3 26.05 -10.59 -1.13
C ARG A 3 26.13 -12.08 -1.47
N ILE A 4 26.41 -12.94 -0.50
CA ILE A 4 26.48 -14.40 -0.71
C ILE A 4 25.14 -14.91 -1.22
N ILE A 5 24.05 -14.56 -0.55
CA ILE A 5 22.68 -14.91 -0.96
C ILE A 5 22.42 -14.43 -2.39
N GLY A 6 22.69 -13.16 -2.67
CA GLY A 6 22.48 -12.55 -3.97
C GLY A 6 23.27 -13.24 -5.10
N TYR A 7 24.56 -13.48 -4.90
CA TYR A 7 25.42 -14.11 -5.89
C TYR A 7 25.12 -15.58 -6.13
N MET A 8 24.61 -16.30 -5.12
CA MET A 8 24.35 -17.73 -5.26
C MET A 8 22.91 -18.06 -5.69
N ILE A 9 21.90 -17.30 -5.22
CA ILE A 9 20.50 -17.56 -5.58
C ILE A 9 20.12 -16.90 -6.91
N SER A 10 20.64 -15.69 -7.21
CA SER A 10 20.23 -14.99 -8.43
C SER A 10 20.56 -15.77 -9.71
N PRO A 11 21.74 -16.40 -9.89
CA PRO A 11 22.00 -17.26 -11.03
C PRO A 11 21.05 -18.47 -11.10
N LEU A 12 20.69 -19.05 -9.94
CA LEU A 12 19.75 -20.15 -9.87
C LEU A 12 18.37 -19.73 -10.37
N LEU A 13 17.85 -18.59 -9.91
CA LEU A 13 16.59 -18.02 -10.41
C LEU A 13 16.64 -17.70 -11.90
N CYS A 14 17.77 -17.15 -12.38
CA CYS A 14 17.96 -16.87 -13.81
C CYS A 14 17.92 -18.14 -14.66
N LYS A 15 18.51 -19.23 -14.16
CA LYS A 15 18.53 -20.54 -14.85
C LYS A 15 17.17 -21.24 -14.81
N LYS A 16 16.50 -21.22 -13.66
CA LYS A 16 15.27 -21.99 -13.41
C LYS A 16 14.00 -21.25 -13.82
N ILE A 17 13.99 -19.91 -13.79
CA ILE A 17 12.79 -19.11 -14.02
C ILE A 17 12.93 -18.20 -15.25
N SER A 18 13.74 -17.14 -15.17
CA SER A 18 13.91 -16.17 -16.26
C SER A 18 15.17 -15.31 -16.04
N ARG A 19 15.82 -14.91 -17.13
CA ARG A 19 16.98 -13.99 -17.09
C ARG A 19 16.63 -12.66 -16.42
N GLY A 20 17.61 -12.04 -15.77
CA GLY A 20 17.50 -10.73 -15.13
C GLY A 20 16.87 -10.72 -13.75
N LEU A 21 16.53 -11.88 -13.19
CA LEU A 21 16.01 -12.00 -11.83
C LEU A 21 17.13 -11.92 -10.78
N SER A 22 16.79 -11.48 -9.60
CA SER A 22 17.68 -11.44 -8.46
C SER A 22 16.94 -11.82 -7.17
N ALA A 23 17.64 -12.40 -6.23
CA ALA A 23 17.16 -12.62 -4.87
C ALA A 23 18.07 -11.91 -3.88
N GLY A 24 17.52 -11.56 -2.74
CA GLY A 24 18.21 -11.01 -1.61
C GLY A 24 17.34 -11.17 -0.38
N ARG A 25 17.95 -11.36 0.80
CA ARG A 25 17.22 -11.65 2.03
C ARG A 25 16.06 -10.69 2.27
N VAL A 26 16.31 -9.40 2.36
CA VAL A 26 15.29 -8.38 2.65
C VAL A 26 14.42 -8.08 1.41
N GLN A 27 15.03 -8.06 0.22
CA GLN A 27 14.32 -7.85 -1.04
C GLN A 27 13.21 -8.88 -1.26
N SER A 28 13.53 -10.17 -1.08
CA SER A 28 12.57 -11.26 -1.32
C SER A 28 11.41 -11.22 -0.33
N VAL A 29 11.69 -10.86 0.93
CA VAL A 29 10.67 -10.68 1.96
C VAL A 29 9.76 -9.47 1.65
N ALA A 30 10.29 -8.38 1.11
CA ALA A 30 9.48 -7.24 0.69
C ALA A 30 8.53 -7.61 -0.47
N VAL A 31 9.00 -8.40 -1.45
CA VAL A 31 8.15 -8.94 -2.52
C VAL A 31 7.07 -9.85 -1.94
N LYS A 32 7.43 -10.75 -1.03
CA LYS A 32 6.50 -11.66 -0.34
C LYS A 32 5.37 -10.89 0.35
N LEU A 33 5.64 -9.81 1.06
CA LEU A 33 4.62 -8.96 1.69
C LEU A 33 3.58 -8.44 0.66
N VAL A 34 4.06 -7.98 -0.49
CA VAL A 34 3.18 -7.48 -1.56
C VAL A 34 2.38 -8.62 -2.20
N VAL A 35 3.01 -9.77 -2.46
CA VAL A 35 2.36 -10.97 -3.02
C VAL A 35 1.29 -11.52 -2.07
N GLU A 36 1.59 -11.67 -0.78
CA GLU A 36 0.60 -12.11 0.22
C GLU A 36 -0.58 -11.15 0.32
N ARG A 37 -0.33 -9.84 0.25
CA ARG A 37 -1.38 -8.83 0.23
C ARG A 37 -2.26 -8.97 -1.02
N GLU A 38 -1.67 -9.20 -2.18
CA GLU A 38 -2.41 -9.41 -3.42
C GLU A 38 -3.24 -10.70 -3.36
N ARG A 39 -2.70 -11.79 -2.80
CA ARG A 39 -3.43 -13.04 -2.58
C ARG A 39 -4.63 -12.85 -1.66
N LYS A 40 -4.46 -12.11 -0.54
CA LYS A 40 -5.58 -11.77 0.36
C LYS A 40 -6.65 -10.93 -0.32
N ILE A 41 -6.27 -10.05 -1.25
CA ILE A 41 -7.23 -9.25 -2.02
C ILE A 41 -7.95 -10.13 -3.04
N LYS A 42 -7.23 -10.99 -3.75
CA LYS A 42 -7.82 -11.91 -4.74
C LYS A 42 -8.79 -12.91 -4.10
N SER A 43 -8.46 -13.45 -2.93
CA SER A 43 -9.31 -14.40 -2.20
C SER A 43 -10.45 -13.76 -1.41
N PHE A 44 -10.49 -12.43 -1.33
CA PHE A 44 -11.51 -11.73 -0.55
C PHE A 44 -12.87 -11.80 -1.23
N VAL A 45 -13.85 -12.30 -0.50
CA VAL A 45 -15.26 -12.31 -0.91
C VAL A 45 -15.98 -11.16 -0.23
N SER A 46 -16.54 -10.24 -1.02
CA SER A 46 -17.29 -9.11 -0.49
C SER A 46 -18.64 -9.57 0.05
N GLU A 47 -18.91 -9.28 1.31
CA GLU A 47 -20.19 -9.55 1.97
C GLU A 47 -21.03 -8.27 2.04
N GLU A 48 -22.29 -8.39 1.65
CA GLU A 48 -23.29 -7.36 1.82
C GLU A 48 -23.77 -7.30 3.27
N TYR A 49 -23.91 -6.10 3.80
CA TYR A 49 -24.56 -5.85 5.09
C TYR A 49 -25.21 -4.48 5.13
N TYR A 50 -26.10 -4.29 6.06
CA TYR A 50 -26.82 -3.02 6.22
C TYR A 50 -26.47 -2.35 7.53
N LYS A 51 -26.34 -1.02 7.51
CA LYS A 51 -26.31 -0.14 8.67
C LYS A 51 -27.61 0.62 8.73
N LEU A 52 -28.24 0.67 9.88
CA LEU A 52 -29.47 1.44 10.10
C LEU A 52 -29.15 2.70 10.88
N TYR A 53 -29.53 3.84 10.34
CA TYR A 53 -29.41 5.13 11.00
C TYR A 53 -30.78 5.66 11.36
N ALA A 54 -30.92 6.10 12.62
CA ALA A 54 -32.10 6.80 13.13
C ALA A 54 -31.80 8.29 13.21
N TYR A 55 -32.64 9.08 12.62
CA TYR A 55 -32.66 10.54 12.75
C TYR A 55 -33.70 10.89 13.79
N LEU A 56 -33.24 11.43 14.92
CA LEU A 56 -34.05 11.76 16.08
C LEU A 56 -33.98 13.26 16.35
N LYS A 57 -34.93 13.78 17.13
CA LYS A 57 -34.89 15.12 17.73
C LYS A 57 -35.05 15.02 19.21
N ASN A 58 -34.35 15.87 19.97
CA ASN A 58 -34.52 16.01 21.40
C ASN A 58 -35.70 16.95 21.74
N SER A 59 -35.98 17.16 23.01
CA SER A 59 -37.00 18.06 23.56
C SER A 59 -36.87 19.51 23.05
N LYS A 60 -35.62 19.94 22.71
CA LYS A 60 -35.31 21.26 22.16
C LYS A 60 -35.30 21.30 20.61
N ASN A 61 -35.86 20.30 19.95
CA ASN A 61 -35.86 20.14 18.49
C ASN A 61 -34.49 20.06 17.82
N LEU A 62 -33.39 19.81 18.57
CA LEU A 62 -32.06 19.64 17.99
C LEU A 62 -31.94 18.26 17.31
N PRO A 63 -31.43 18.20 16.06
CA PRO A 63 -31.35 16.95 15.31
C PRO A 63 -30.18 16.08 15.79
N LEU A 64 -30.41 14.78 15.86
CA LEU A 64 -29.44 13.75 16.25
C LEU A 64 -29.48 12.61 15.24
N THR A 65 -28.32 12.15 14.82
CA THR A 65 -28.20 10.96 14.00
C THR A 65 -27.48 9.87 14.77
N LEU A 66 -28.16 8.76 15.02
CA LEU A 66 -27.61 7.61 15.73
C LEU A 66 -27.60 6.37 14.84
N GLN A 67 -26.59 5.54 14.97
CA GLN A 67 -26.54 4.24 14.32
C GLN A 67 -27.11 3.17 15.25
N VAL A 68 -27.97 2.29 14.73
CA VAL A 68 -28.40 1.10 15.45
C VAL A 68 -27.22 0.12 15.50
N THR A 69 -26.72 -0.13 16.71
CA THR A 69 -25.48 -0.93 16.91
C THR A 69 -25.76 -2.31 17.46
N HIS A 70 -26.78 -2.50 18.29
CA HIS A 70 -27.10 -3.78 18.92
C HIS A 70 -28.61 -4.08 18.87
N LYS A 71 -28.92 -5.37 18.82
CA LYS A 71 -30.25 -5.94 19.06
C LYS A 71 -30.13 -7.11 20.04
N LYS A 72 -30.82 -7.06 21.19
CA LYS A 72 -30.72 -8.07 22.26
C LYS A 72 -29.25 -8.35 22.62
N GLU A 73 -28.49 -7.32 22.96
CA GLU A 73 -27.05 -7.35 23.30
C GLU A 73 -26.09 -7.85 22.21
N LYS A 74 -26.57 -8.35 21.08
CA LYS A 74 -25.76 -8.78 19.93
C LYS A 74 -25.56 -7.64 18.94
N ILE A 75 -24.41 -7.57 18.30
CA ILE A 75 -24.11 -6.58 17.25
C ILE A 75 -25.15 -6.69 16.13
N PHE A 76 -25.81 -5.58 15.83
CA PHE A 76 -26.81 -5.50 14.76
C PHE A 76 -26.16 -5.19 13.40
N LYS A 77 -25.88 -6.26 12.65
CA LYS A 77 -25.30 -6.20 11.29
C LYS A 77 -26.08 -7.13 10.36
N PRO A 78 -27.32 -6.75 9.98
CA PRO A 78 -28.15 -7.61 9.12
C PRO A 78 -27.53 -7.76 7.72
N LYS A 79 -27.50 -9.00 7.21
CA LYS A 79 -27.03 -9.35 5.86
C LYS A 79 -28.19 -9.47 4.86
N ASN A 80 -29.45 -9.39 5.31
CA ASN A 80 -30.62 -9.60 4.50
C ASN A 80 -31.55 -8.37 4.55
N LYS A 81 -32.05 -7.95 3.39
CA LYS A 81 -32.97 -6.81 3.19
C LYS A 81 -34.27 -6.97 4.01
N ASN A 82 -34.77 -8.20 4.19
CA ASN A 82 -35.97 -8.48 4.97
C ASN A 82 -35.75 -8.22 6.47
N LYS A 83 -34.56 -8.62 7.01
CA LYS A 83 -34.22 -8.36 8.43
C LYS A 83 -34.13 -6.88 8.75
N ILE A 84 -33.69 -6.04 7.80
CA ILE A 84 -33.63 -4.59 8.01
C ILE A 84 -35.04 -3.96 7.94
N LYS A 85 -35.92 -4.43 7.03
CA LYS A 85 -37.32 -3.97 6.96
C LYS A 85 -38.03 -4.25 8.26
N LEU A 86 -37.98 -5.47 8.78
CA LEU A 86 -38.56 -5.85 10.08
C LEU A 86 -38.03 -4.97 11.22
N ALA A 87 -36.73 -4.67 11.24
CA ALA A 87 -36.17 -3.78 12.27
C ALA A 87 -36.71 -2.34 12.15
N ILE A 88 -36.90 -1.83 10.93
CA ILE A 88 -37.49 -0.51 10.68
C ILE A 88 -38.93 -0.47 11.15
N ASP A 89 -39.72 -1.50 10.83
CA ASP A 89 -41.15 -1.56 11.21
C ASP A 89 -41.35 -1.63 12.72
N ILE A 90 -40.47 -2.34 13.42
CA ILE A 90 -40.45 -2.37 14.89
C ILE A 90 -40.05 -0.99 15.45
N LEU A 91 -38.95 -0.41 14.99
CA LEU A 91 -38.42 0.86 15.50
C LEU A 91 -39.33 2.07 15.22
N LYS A 92 -40.20 2.02 14.23
CA LYS A 92 -41.21 3.07 13.98
C LYS A 92 -42.31 3.14 15.04
N LYS A 93 -42.52 2.04 15.79
CA LYS A 93 -43.63 1.90 16.77
C LYS A 93 -43.17 2.07 18.20
N ILE A 94 -41.88 2.27 18.44
CA ILE A 94 -41.26 2.24 19.77
C ILE A 94 -40.69 3.62 20.11
N ASP A 95 -40.71 3.94 21.40
CA ASP A 95 -40.11 5.14 21.96
C ASP A 95 -38.57 4.99 22.11
N PHE A 96 -37.87 6.11 22.02
CA PHE A 96 -36.44 6.21 22.13
C PHE A 96 -36.05 6.94 23.40
N PHE A 97 -35.32 6.29 24.29
CA PHE A 97 -34.88 6.86 25.57
C PHE A 97 -33.36 6.90 25.66
N VAL A 98 -32.84 8.01 26.15
CA VAL A 98 -31.41 8.16 26.43
C VAL A 98 -31.07 7.33 27.67
N ILE A 99 -30.22 6.31 27.51
CA ILE A 99 -29.75 5.47 28.61
C ILE A 99 -28.37 5.87 29.11
N ASN A 100 -27.57 6.51 28.25
CA ASN A 100 -26.27 7.03 28.63
C ASN A 100 -25.92 8.27 27.79
N SER A 101 -25.45 9.32 28.47
CA SER A 101 -24.90 10.52 27.84
C SER A 101 -23.75 11.01 28.71
N PHE A 102 -22.54 10.79 28.29
CA PHE A 102 -21.37 11.24 29.03
C PHE A 102 -20.44 12.09 28.17
N GLU A 103 -19.84 13.04 28.83
CA GLU A 103 -18.86 13.96 28.30
C GLU A 103 -17.50 13.66 28.91
N LYS A 104 -16.47 13.58 28.10
CA LYS A 104 -15.10 13.30 28.53
C LYS A 104 -14.12 14.16 27.79
N ILE A 105 -13.25 14.82 28.56
CA ILE A 105 -12.10 15.49 27.97
C ILE A 105 -11.06 14.45 27.57
N THR A 106 -10.66 14.49 26.31
CA THR A 106 -9.62 13.63 25.75
C THR A 106 -8.47 14.47 25.19
N PHE A 107 -7.25 13.92 25.27
CA PHE A 107 -6.05 14.59 24.83
C PHE A 107 -5.39 13.82 23.68
N SER A 108 -5.08 14.53 22.60
CA SER A 108 -4.26 14.01 21.50
C SER A 108 -2.82 14.51 21.67
N LYS A 109 -1.91 13.59 21.95
CA LYS A 109 -0.48 13.89 22.10
C LYS A 109 0.17 14.09 20.72
N PRO A 110 1.19 14.95 20.58
CA PRO A 110 1.98 15.03 19.37
C PRO A 110 2.78 13.74 19.15
N SER A 111 3.09 13.47 17.88
CA SER A 111 3.99 12.37 17.51
C SER A 111 5.43 12.70 17.88
N ALA A 112 6.28 11.67 17.96
CA ALA A 112 7.72 11.83 18.15
C ALA A 112 8.36 12.60 16.98
N PRO A 113 9.56 13.17 17.16
CA PRO A 113 10.35 13.71 16.06
C PRO A 113 10.65 12.61 15.04
N PHE A 114 11.01 13.01 13.80
CA PHE A 114 11.15 12.06 12.72
C PHE A 114 12.36 11.14 12.85
N THR A 115 12.10 9.85 12.61
CA THR A 115 13.09 8.88 12.12
C THR A 115 13.07 8.86 10.59
N THR A 116 14.02 8.17 9.95
CA THR A 116 14.01 7.99 8.48
C THR A 116 12.68 7.41 7.99
N ALA A 117 12.19 6.36 8.64
CA ALA A 117 10.96 5.69 8.24
C ALA A 117 9.73 6.57 8.42
N THR A 118 9.62 7.28 9.55
CA THR A 118 8.48 8.17 9.80
C THR A 118 8.51 9.42 8.94
N LEU A 119 9.71 9.95 8.59
CA LEU A 119 9.84 11.03 7.61
C LEU A 119 9.38 10.61 6.23
N GLN A 120 9.80 9.43 5.75
CA GLN A 120 9.36 8.88 4.47
C GLN A 120 7.84 8.70 4.41
N GLN A 121 7.24 8.20 5.49
CA GLN A 121 5.80 8.05 5.62
C GLN A 121 5.08 9.40 5.58
N ALA A 122 5.55 10.38 6.36
CA ALA A 122 4.95 11.70 6.42
C ALA A 122 5.08 12.47 5.10
N ALA A 123 6.24 12.43 4.46
CA ALA A 123 6.48 13.07 3.16
C ALA A 123 5.61 12.45 2.05
N ASN A 124 5.44 11.13 2.05
CA ASN A 124 4.57 10.47 1.09
C ASN A 124 3.09 10.86 1.27
N VAL A 125 2.61 10.94 2.52
CA VAL A 125 1.21 11.25 2.82
C VAL A 125 0.89 12.75 2.68
N ARG A 126 1.81 13.63 3.11
CA ARG A 126 1.58 15.08 3.18
C ARG A 126 2.03 15.85 1.93
N LEU A 127 3.15 15.41 1.33
CA LEU A 127 3.75 16.08 0.19
C LEU A 127 3.63 15.28 -1.11
N ASN A 128 3.09 14.07 -1.03
CA ASN A 128 3.02 13.11 -2.15
C ASN A 128 4.39 12.78 -2.76
N TYR A 129 5.46 12.83 -1.95
CA TYR A 129 6.80 12.46 -2.40
C TYR A 129 7.00 10.95 -2.29
N ASN A 130 7.65 10.36 -3.29
CA ASN A 130 8.13 8.98 -3.18
C ASN A 130 9.36 8.93 -2.27
N ILE A 131 9.68 7.72 -1.76
CA ILE A 131 10.77 7.53 -0.79
C ILE A 131 12.12 7.98 -1.36
N LYS A 132 12.40 7.70 -2.64
CA LYS A 132 13.65 8.10 -3.29
C LYS A 132 13.80 9.63 -3.33
N LYS A 133 12.76 10.37 -3.74
CA LYS A 133 12.75 11.84 -3.75
C LYS A 133 12.93 12.40 -2.34
N THR A 134 12.21 11.84 -1.36
CA THR A 134 12.31 12.27 0.05
C THR A 134 13.75 12.16 0.56
N MET A 135 14.41 11.01 0.33
CA MET A 135 15.78 10.82 0.82
C MET A 135 16.81 11.66 0.08
N LEU A 136 16.62 11.89 -1.22
CA LEU A 136 17.48 12.78 -1.99
C LEU A 136 17.40 14.22 -1.48
N LEU A 137 16.19 14.73 -1.23
CA LEU A 137 15.99 16.06 -0.68
C LEU A 137 16.49 16.17 0.76
N ALA A 138 16.27 15.14 1.59
CA ALA A 138 16.78 15.10 2.96
C ALA A 138 18.32 15.11 2.99
N GLN A 139 18.98 14.40 2.06
CA GLN A 139 20.42 14.43 1.91
C GLN A 139 20.93 15.82 1.53
N GLN A 140 20.30 16.48 0.57
CA GLN A 140 20.63 17.86 0.20
C GLN A 140 20.49 18.84 1.39
N LEU A 141 19.43 18.69 2.18
CA LEU A 141 19.23 19.52 3.37
C LEU A 141 20.28 19.24 4.45
N TYR A 142 20.68 17.99 4.63
CA TYR A 142 21.75 17.62 5.56
C TYR A 142 23.12 18.14 5.13
N GLU A 143 23.50 17.92 3.87
CA GLU A 143 24.78 18.39 3.31
C GLU A 143 24.90 19.92 3.34
N ALA A 144 23.77 20.63 3.22
CA ALA A 144 23.69 22.07 3.37
C ALA A 144 23.65 22.54 4.85
N GLY A 145 23.66 21.63 5.82
CA GLY A 145 23.67 21.94 7.26
C GLY A 145 22.31 22.39 7.82
N TYR A 146 21.19 22.19 7.10
CA TYR A 146 19.87 22.61 7.57
C TYR A 146 19.21 21.63 8.54
N ILE A 147 19.53 20.34 8.45
CA ILE A 147 18.96 19.29 9.30
C ILE A 147 20.05 18.37 9.84
N THR A 148 19.74 17.65 10.91
CA THR A 148 20.57 16.56 11.44
C THR A 148 20.61 15.39 10.44
N TYR A 149 21.46 14.40 10.70
CA TYR A 149 21.65 13.25 9.82
C TYR A 149 20.33 12.50 9.54
N MET A 150 20.01 12.34 8.25
CA MET A 150 18.72 11.84 7.81
C MET A 150 18.54 10.32 7.85
N ARG A 151 19.61 9.55 8.12
CA ARG A 151 19.53 8.08 8.25
C ARG A 151 19.62 7.68 9.70
N THR A 152 18.52 7.79 10.42
CA THR A 152 18.41 7.46 11.84
C THR A 152 17.12 6.73 12.14
N ASP A 153 17.12 5.83 13.07
CA ASP A 153 15.97 5.20 13.70
C ASP A 153 15.69 5.76 15.11
N SER A 154 16.52 6.71 15.55
CA SER A 154 16.38 7.38 16.83
C SER A 154 15.30 8.46 16.82
N THR A 155 14.55 8.52 17.92
CA THR A 155 13.62 9.62 18.24
C THR A 155 14.18 10.53 19.34
N HIS A 156 15.42 10.30 19.77
CA HIS A 156 16.09 11.07 20.80
C HIS A 156 16.38 12.50 20.33
N LEU A 157 16.25 13.46 21.24
CA LEU A 157 16.65 14.85 21.07
C LEU A 157 17.63 15.22 22.17
N SER A 158 18.69 15.94 21.81
CA SER A 158 19.61 16.54 22.79
C SER A 158 18.88 17.57 23.64
N GLN A 159 19.42 17.87 24.81
CA GLN A 159 18.83 18.88 25.71
C GLN A 159 18.79 20.26 25.05
N ASP A 160 19.84 20.62 24.32
CA ASP A 160 19.90 21.90 23.57
C ASP A 160 18.78 21.98 22.51
N ALA A 161 18.53 20.89 21.79
CA ALA A 161 17.45 20.84 20.82
C ALA A 161 16.07 20.99 21.48
N ILE A 162 15.86 20.37 22.64
CA ILE A 162 14.64 20.52 23.41
C ILE A 162 14.47 21.97 23.85
N ASN A 163 15.52 22.58 24.42
CA ASN A 163 15.48 23.97 24.86
C ASN A 163 15.17 24.92 23.70
N MET A 164 15.85 24.76 22.58
CA MET A 164 15.64 25.55 21.35
C MET A 164 14.18 25.46 20.85
N ALA A 165 13.59 24.26 20.83
CA ALA A 165 12.18 24.10 20.44
C ALA A 165 11.24 24.78 21.43
N ARG A 166 11.51 24.64 22.72
CA ARG A 166 10.68 25.20 23.81
C ARG A 166 10.72 26.73 23.83
N GLU A 167 11.89 27.34 23.63
CA GLU A 167 12.05 28.79 23.48
C GLU A 167 11.28 29.33 22.28
N TYR A 168 11.37 28.65 21.13
CA TYR A 168 10.61 29.01 19.94
C TYR A 168 9.10 28.96 20.20
N ILE A 169 8.60 27.88 20.83
CA ILE A 169 7.18 27.75 21.18
C ILE A 169 6.73 28.88 22.09
N LEU A 170 7.53 29.20 23.11
CA LEU A 170 7.21 30.28 24.05
C LEU A 170 7.13 31.62 23.36
N LYS A 171 8.10 31.93 22.47
CA LYS A 171 8.19 33.19 21.75
C LYS A 171 7.08 33.38 20.70
N VAL A 172 6.74 32.32 19.93
CA VAL A 172 5.84 32.41 18.77
C VAL A 172 4.39 32.10 19.13
N PHE A 173 4.17 31.13 19.98
CA PHE A 173 2.82 30.61 20.32
C PHE A 173 2.38 30.97 21.74
N GLY A 174 3.32 31.35 22.61
CA GLY A 174 3.03 31.68 24.01
C GLY A 174 3.02 30.49 24.96
N LYS A 175 2.94 30.77 26.26
CA LYS A 175 3.03 29.79 27.35
C LYS A 175 1.95 28.72 27.32
N SER A 176 0.75 29.02 26.82
CA SER A 176 -0.37 28.07 26.72
C SER A 176 -0.10 26.90 25.78
N TYR A 177 0.76 27.09 24.76
CA TYR A 177 1.12 26.05 23.80
C TYR A 177 2.36 25.22 24.22
N LEU A 178 3.09 25.67 25.24
CA LEU A 178 4.26 24.97 25.73
C LEU A 178 3.86 23.83 26.67
N SER A 179 4.37 22.61 26.43
CA SER A 179 4.11 21.49 27.34
C SER A 179 4.69 21.76 28.74
N LYS A 180 3.93 21.44 29.80
CA LYS A 180 4.36 21.69 31.19
C LYS A 180 5.69 21.02 31.53
N LYS A 181 5.90 19.79 31.05
CA LYS A 181 7.15 19.04 31.19
C LYS A 181 7.76 18.82 29.83
N GLU A 182 9.07 18.72 29.77
CA GLU A 182 9.78 18.30 28.58
C GLU A 182 9.30 16.94 28.12
N ARG A 183 9.11 16.79 26.80
CA ARG A 183 8.73 15.51 26.23
C ARG A 183 9.99 14.80 25.76
N LYS A 184 10.34 13.74 26.47
CA LYS A 184 11.43 12.83 26.10
C LYS A 184 10.84 11.65 25.35
N TYR A 185 11.43 11.34 24.19
CA TYR A 185 11.06 10.21 23.34
C TYR A 185 12.21 9.20 23.41
N THR A 186 11.90 8.01 23.88
CA THR A 186 12.89 6.92 24.00
C THR A 186 12.65 5.90 22.90
N ASN A 187 13.73 5.35 22.38
CA ASN A 187 13.64 4.23 21.46
C ASN A 187 13.30 2.95 22.25
N LYS A 188 12.49 2.07 21.68
CA LYS A 188 12.18 0.77 22.28
C LYS A 188 13.39 -0.17 22.37
N ASN A 189 14.41 0.07 21.55
CA ASN A 189 15.66 -0.67 21.53
C ASN A 189 16.81 0.31 21.81
N ASN A 190 17.42 0.23 22.97
CA ASN A 190 18.55 1.08 23.44
C ASN A 190 19.87 0.87 22.66
N LEU A 191 19.86 0.22 21.52
CA LEU A 191 21.07 -0.25 20.84
C LEU A 191 21.82 0.81 20.02
N GLN A 192 21.25 1.99 19.79
CA GLN A 192 21.92 3.09 19.07
C GLN A 192 21.63 4.46 19.71
N GLU A 193 22.10 4.65 20.94
CA GLU A 193 21.97 5.93 21.67
C GLU A 193 22.75 7.10 21.03
N ALA A 194 23.66 6.81 20.09
CA ALA A 194 24.54 7.81 19.47
C ALA A 194 23.86 8.70 18.42
N HIS A 195 22.65 8.37 17.95
CA HIS A 195 21.99 9.12 16.90
C HIS A 195 20.83 9.97 17.43
N GLU A 196 20.76 11.23 16.97
CA GLU A 196 19.59 12.08 17.16
C GLU A 196 18.49 11.79 16.11
N ALA A 197 17.26 12.25 16.43
CA ALA A 197 16.16 12.33 15.48
C ALA A 197 16.45 13.33 14.36
N ILE A 198 15.71 13.22 13.26
CA ILE A 198 15.77 14.19 12.16
C ILE A 198 15.08 15.47 12.62
N ARG A 199 15.84 16.55 12.71
CA ARG A 199 15.39 17.87 13.14
C ARG A 199 16.15 19.00 12.42
N PRO A 200 15.66 20.23 12.44
CA PRO A 200 16.44 21.39 12.04
C PRO A 200 17.70 21.52 12.91
N SER A 201 18.83 21.87 12.30
CA SER A 201 20.08 22.14 13.01
C SER A 201 19.97 23.42 13.86
N TYR A 202 19.29 24.43 13.31
CA TYR A 202 19.10 25.73 13.96
C TYR A 202 17.70 26.28 13.68
N ILE A 203 17.15 27.06 14.65
CA ILE A 203 15.85 27.76 14.52
C ILE A 203 16.11 29.28 14.48
N ASN A 204 16.90 29.77 13.55
CA ASN A 204 17.22 31.20 13.45
C ASN A 204 16.63 31.83 12.19
N ILE A 205 16.27 33.14 12.27
CA ILE A 205 15.74 33.93 11.16
C ILE A 205 16.66 33.94 9.93
N ILE A 206 17.99 33.79 10.13
CA ILE A 206 18.98 33.67 9.05
C ILE A 206 18.78 32.42 8.21
N SER A 207 18.36 31.33 8.84
CA SER A 207 18.04 30.06 8.12
C SER A 207 16.78 30.21 7.27
N GLU A 208 15.80 30.99 7.66
CA GLU A 208 14.58 31.23 6.84
C GLU A 208 14.89 31.91 5.50
N LYS A 209 15.77 32.92 5.47
CA LYS A 209 16.19 33.58 4.23
C LYS A 209 16.97 32.64 3.31
N LYS A 210 17.88 31.82 3.88
CA LYS A 210 18.65 30.82 3.11
C LYS A 210 17.77 29.69 2.58
N ILE A 211 16.78 29.26 3.35
CA ILE A 211 15.83 28.21 2.93
C ILE A 211 14.97 28.68 1.76
N LYS A 212 14.59 29.95 1.70
CA LYS A 212 13.84 30.53 0.57
C LYS A 212 14.59 30.45 -0.76
N ASN A 213 15.92 30.30 -0.74
CA ASN A 213 16.75 30.11 -1.94
C ASN A 213 16.81 28.64 -2.41
N LEU A 214 16.29 27.68 -1.62
CA LEU A 214 16.20 26.29 -2.03
C LEU A 214 15.05 26.06 -3.03
N LYS A 215 15.11 24.96 -3.76
CA LYS A 215 13.97 24.50 -4.59
C LYS A 215 12.74 24.27 -3.70
N LEU A 216 11.57 24.58 -4.20
CA LEU A 216 10.28 24.49 -3.49
C LEU A 216 10.07 23.14 -2.79
N ASP A 217 10.43 22.05 -3.46
CA ASP A 217 10.31 20.71 -2.89
C ASP A 217 11.17 20.50 -1.63
N ALA A 218 12.39 21.05 -1.63
CA ALA A 218 13.28 21.00 -0.47
C ALA A 218 12.77 21.89 0.68
N GLN A 219 12.22 23.06 0.36
CA GLN A 219 11.56 23.93 1.33
C GLN A 219 10.38 23.21 2.00
N ASN A 220 9.52 22.57 1.21
CA ASN A 220 8.36 21.82 1.72
C ASN A 220 8.78 20.68 2.65
N LEU A 221 9.86 19.96 2.30
CA LEU A 221 10.38 18.90 3.15
C LEU A 221 10.98 19.44 4.46
N TYR A 222 11.74 20.54 4.37
CA TYR A 222 12.28 21.22 5.56
C TYR A 222 11.14 21.68 6.48
N ASN A 223 10.12 22.33 5.95
CA ASN A 223 8.96 22.80 6.71
C ASN A 223 8.23 21.63 7.40
N LEU A 224 8.14 20.49 6.75
CA LEU A 224 7.57 19.28 7.35
C LEU A 224 8.39 18.81 8.55
N ILE A 225 9.73 18.78 8.42
CA ILE A 225 10.66 18.40 9.49
C ILE A 225 10.59 19.42 10.64
N PHE A 226 10.63 20.69 10.32
CA PHE A 226 10.52 21.79 11.28
C PHE A 226 9.23 21.72 12.07
N ASN A 227 8.10 21.61 11.39
CA ASN A 227 6.78 21.57 12.04
C ASN A 227 6.64 20.37 12.97
N GLN A 228 7.15 19.20 12.60
CA GLN A 228 7.12 18.03 13.47
C GLN A 228 8.03 18.19 14.69
N PHE A 229 9.21 18.80 14.51
CA PHE A 229 10.15 19.06 15.58
C PHE A 229 9.55 20.03 16.61
N ILE A 230 8.93 21.11 16.19
CA ILE A 230 8.25 22.03 17.10
C ILE A 230 7.03 21.37 17.74
N ALA A 231 6.19 20.70 16.93
CA ALA A 231 4.97 20.04 17.40
C ALA A 231 5.27 19.03 18.53
N CYS A 232 6.41 18.31 18.47
CA CYS A 232 6.73 17.28 19.45
C CYS A 232 6.91 17.82 20.87
N GLN A 233 7.25 19.11 21.06
CA GLN A 233 7.38 19.77 22.36
C GLN A 233 6.15 20.62 22.74
N MET A 234 5.14 20.74 21.85
CA MET A 234 3.92 21.50 22.12
C MET A 234 2.94 20.77 23.05
N MET A 235 1.99 21.54 23.59
CA MET A 235 0.88 21.02 24.39
C MET A 235 0.02 20.07 23.55
N SER A 236 -0.57 19.06 24.21
CA SER A 236 -1.53 18.16 23.58
C SER A 236 -2.78 18.92 23.15
N ALA A 237 -3.35 18.55 22.00
CA ALA A 237 -4.66 19.03 21.63
C ALA A 237 -5.72 18.46 22.56
N LYS A 238 -6.70 19.29 22.93
CA LYS A 238 -7.76 18.96 23.87
C LYS A 238 -9.09 18.90 23.15
N TYR A 239 -9.78 17.78 23.30
CA TYR A 239 -11.09 17.56 22.70
C TYR A 239 -12.12 17.32 23.79
N ASN A 240 -13.31 17.83 23.58
CA ASN A 240 -14.51 17.38 24.26
C ASN A 240 -15.11 16.22 23.47
N PHE A 241 -15.19 15.05 24.07
CA PHE A 241 -15.77 13.85 23.49
C PHE A 241 -17.11 13.57 24.15
N ILE A 242 -18.18 13.58 23.35
CA ILE A 242 -19.54 13.26 23.79
C ILE A 242 -19.93 11.91 23.22
N ASN A 243 -20.48 11.06 24.06
CA ASN A 243 -20.97 9.74 23.70
C ASN A 243 -22.40 9.59 24.17
N ILE A 244 -23.32 9.30 23.25
CA ILE A 244 -24.74 9.14 23.52
C ILE A 244 -25.17 7.74 23.14
N THR A 245 -25.81 7.03 24.08
CA THR A 245 -26.44 5.75 23.84
C THR A 245 -27.94 5.86 24.13
N VAL A 246 -28.72 5.42 23.16
CA VAL A 246 -30.19 5.45 23.23
C VAL A 246 -30.70 4.01 23.16
N LYS A 247 -31.70 3.71 23.96
CA LYS A 247 -32.41 2.43 23.96
C LYS A 247 -33.79 2.61 23.33
N ALA A 248 -34.15 1.67 22.47
CA ALA A 248 -35.48 1.53 21.89
C ALA A 248 -35.87 0.05 22.00
N ASP A 249 -36.56 -0.31 23.07
CA ASP A 249 -36.86 -1.69 23.45
C ASP A 249 -35.60 -2.57 23.44
N ASN A 250 -35.53 -3.53 22.54
CA ASN A 250 -34.41 -4.46 22.39
C ASN A 250 -33.23 -3.91 21.55
N PHE A 251 -33.33 -2.68 21.04
CA PHE A 251 -32.28 -2.05 20.25
C PHE A 251 -31.50 -1.03 21.06
N LYS A 252 -30.16 -1.00 20.81
CA LYS A 252 -29.28 0.08 21.27
C LYS A 252 -28.77 0.85 20.07
N LEU A 253 -28.92 2.17 20.16
CA LEU A 253 -28.42 3.11 19.16
C LEU A 253 -27.29 3.92 19.78
N HIS A 254 -26.27 4.21 18.96
CA HIS A 254 -25.09 4.90 19.43
C HIS A 254 -24.68 6.03 18.49
N THR A 255 -24.23 7.14 19.06
CA THR A 255 -23.54 8.20 18.35
C THR A 255 -22.45 8.77 19.24
N SER A 256 -21.35 9.18 18.62
CA SER A 256 -20.28 9.91 19.29
C SER A 256 -19.91 11.14 18.47
N GLY A 257 -19.51 12.17 19.18
CA GLY A 257 -18.98 13.40 18.60
C GLY A 257 -17.76 13.86 19.37
N ARG A 258 -16.93 14.66 18.75
CA ARG A 258 -15.83 15.33 19.43
C ARG A 258 -15.75 16.77 18.95
N THR A 259 -15.46 17.69 19.85
CA THR A 259 -15.27 19.11 19.54
C THR A 259 -13.87 19.51 20.00
N LEU A 260 -13.14 20.21 19.16
CA LEU A 260 -11.82 20.72 19.49
C LEU A 260 -11.99 21.89 20.49
N LEU A 261 -11.43 21.75 21.70
CA LEU A 261 -11.41 22.80 22.72
C LEU A 261 -10.11 23.61 22.68
N PHE A 262 -9.00 22.95 22.36
CA PHE A 262 -7.68 23.56 22.25
C PHE A 262 -6.86 22.81 21.21
N ASP A 263 -6.33 23.52 20.23
CA ASP A 263 -5.63 22.93 19.08
C ASP A 263 -4.21 22.40 19.43
N GLY A 264 -3.51 23.02 20.39
CA GLY A 264 -2.18 22.57 20.80
C GLY A 264 -1.23 22.37 19.62
N TRP A 265 -0.61 21.20 19.54
CA TRP A 265 0.34 20.86 18.47
C TRP A 265 -0.28 20.85 17.05
N ILE A 266 -1.59 20.71 16.93
CA ILE A 266 -2.29 20.71 15.64
C ILE A 266 -2.18 22.07 14.95
N LYS A 267 -1.97 23.14 15.71
CA LYS A 267 -1.75 24.50 15.20
C LYS A 267 -0.65 24.56 14.14
N ILE A 268 0.48 23.90 14.39
CA ILE A 268 1.63 23.88 13.47
C ILE A 268 1.64 22.65 12.55
N MET A 269 1.04 21.54 13.01
CA MET A 269 1.00 20.27 12.27
C MET A 269 -0.44 19.78 12.09
N PRO A 270 -1.23 20.40 11.19
CA PRO A 270 -2.64 20.05 10.98
C PRO A 270 -2.83 18.57 10.62
N LEU A 271 -3.92 17.96 11.10
CA LEU A 271 -4.31 16.60 10.77
C LEU A 271 -4.78 16.52 9.32
N LEU A 272 -4.29 15.53 8.55
CA LEU A 272 -4.70 15.32 7.16
C LEU A 272 -6.01 14.51 7.08
N GLY A 273 -6.86 14.85 6.11
CA GLY A 273 -8.05 14.05 5.75
C GLY A 273 -9.15 14.03 6.81
N GLN A 274 -8.93 14.63 7.95
CA GLN A 274 -10.00 14.91 8.88
C GLN A 274 -10.59 16.27 8.47
N HIS A 275 -11.61 16.25 7.60
CA HIS A 275 -12.60 17.28 7.75
C HIS A 275 -12.95 17.28 9.23
N TYR A 276 -12.84 18.42 9.88
CA TYR A 276 -13.39 18.66 11.19
C TYR A 276 -14.92 18.50 11.08
N ASN A 277 -15.38 17.28 10.86
CA ASN A 277 -16.72 16.86 11.20
C ASN A 277 -16.73 16.77 12.74
N ASP A 278 -16.42 17.90 13.36
CA ASP A 278 -16.72 18.11 14.75
C ASP A 278 -18.24 18.03 14.84
N LYS A 279 -18.73 16.80 15.00
CA LYS A 279 -20.13 16.54 15.20
C LYS A 279 -20.46 17.07 16.60
N ILE A 280 -20.91 18.32 16.64
CA ILE A 280 -21.38 18.93 17.87
C ILE A 280 -22.65 18.19 18.26
N LEU A 281 -22.58 17.48 19.35
CA LEU A 281 -23.71 16.78 19.91
C LEU A 281 -24.21 17.55 21.14
N PRO A 282 -25.54 17.69 21.29
CA PRO A 282 -26.09 18.26 22.49
C PRO A 282 -25.89 17.31 23.69
N ILE A 283 -25.72 17.87 24.87
CA ILE A 283 -25.77 17.13 26.12
C ILE A 283 -27.24 16.78 26.41
N LEU A 284 -27.53 15.49 26.54
CA LEU A 284 -28.87 14.96 26.81
C LEU A 284 -28.97 14.46 28.25
N LYS A 285 -30.15 14.58 28.80
CA LYS A 285 -30.44 14.00 30.13
C LYS A 285 -30.72 12.49 29.98
N ILE A 286 -30.24 11.69 30.94
CA ILE A 286 -30.61 10.28 31.02
C ILE A 286 -32.11 10.18 31.26
N GLY A 287 -32.78 9.29 30.53
CA GLY A 287 -34.24 9.16 30.56
C GLY A 287 -34.98 10.09 29.56
N GLU A 288 -34.30 11.04 28.92
CA GLU A 288 -34.92 11.93 27.94
C GLU A 288 -35.48 11.13 26.77
N LYS A 289 -36.76 11.39 26.41
CA LYS A 289 -37.47 10.82 25.29
C LYS A 289 -37.09 11.59 24.02
N LEU A 290 -36.68 10.86 22.97
CA LEU A 290 -36.34 11.43 21.67
C LEU A 290 -37.42 11.12 20.64
N LYS A 291 -37.76 12.09 19.80
CA LYS A 291 -38.76 11.92 18.72
C LYS A 291 -38.11 11.41 17.46
N LEU A 292 -38.62 10.31 16.91
CA LEU A 292 -38.17 9.76 15.62
C LEU A 292 -38.61 10.67 14.45
N ILE A 293 -37.66 11.01 13.58
CA ILE A 293 -37.95 11.72 12.32
C ILE A 293 -38.00 10.71 11.19
N LYS A 294 -36.89 9.94 10.99
CA LYS A 294 -36.77 8.96 9.91
C LYS A 294 -35.73 7.90 10.26
N LEU A 295 -35.90 6.73 9.62
CA LEU A 295 -34.94 5.62 9.63
C LEU A 295 -34.40 5.42 8.23
N ILE A 296 -33.06 5.41 8.07
CA ILE A 296 -32.39 5.24 6.77
C ILE A 296 -31.51 4.00 6.82
N PRO A 297 -31.82 2.96 6.05
CA PRO A 297 -30.94 1.83 5.86
C PRO A 297 -29.87 2.15 4.81
N ASN A 298 -28.59 2.01 5.15
CA ASN A 298 -27.48 2.14 4.23
C ASN A 298 -26.94 0.75 3.89
N GLN A 299 -26.99 0.38 2.62
CA GLN A 299 -26.36 -0.80 2.07
C GLN A 299 -24.85 -0.61 2.06
N CYS A 300 -24.12 -1.54 2.62
CA CYS A 300 -22.67 -1.52 2.72
C CYS A 300 -22.10 -2.87 2.27
N PHE A 301 -20.89 -2.82 1.74
CA PHE A 301 -20.14 -4.02 1.37
C PHE A 301 -18.82 -4.02 2.14
N THR A 302 -18.40 -5.20 2.59
CA THR A 302 -17.05 -5.35 3.13
C THR A 302 -16.03 -5.08 2.04
N LYS A 303 -14.88 -4.49 2.42
CA LYS A 303 -13.82 -4.13 1.46
C LYS A 303 -12.59 -5.00 1.70
N PRO A 304 -11.87 -5.39 0.64
CA PRO A 304 -10.61 -6.10 0.78
C PRO A 304 -9.56 -5.23 1.48
N PRO A 305 -8.49 -5.84 2.03
CA PRO A 305 -7.40 -5.07 2.61
C PRO A 305 -6.77 -4.15 1.56
N VAL A 306 -6.38 -2.94 1.98
CA VAL A 306 -5.80 -1.95 1.07
C VAL A 306 -4.39 -2.39 0.67
N ARG A 307 -4.03 -2.21 -0.63
CA ARG A 307 -2.68 -2.46 -1.13
C ARG A 307 -1.67 -1.53 -0.47
N TYR A 308 -0.45 -2.02 -0.33
CA TYR A 308 0.64 -1.19 0.17
C TYR A 308 0.95 -0.04 -0.80
N CYS A 309 1.22 1.15 -0.26
CA CYS A 309 2.02 2.19 -0.91
C CYS A 309 3.45 2.13 -0.36
N GLU A 310 4.37 2.91 -0.93
CA GLU A 310 5.76 2.94 -0.45
C GLU A 310 5.83 3.18 1.06
N ALA A 311 5.14 4.19 1.57
CA ALA A 311 5.09 4.52 2.99
C ALA A 311 4.55 3.38 3.87
N SER A 312 3.45 2.74 3.47
CA SER A 312 2.86 1.66 4.26
C SER A 312 3.67 0.35 4.19
N LEU A 313 4.41 0.13 3.10
CA LEU A 313 5.34 -1.00 3.00
C LEU A 313 6.53 -0.80 3.94
N VAL A 314 7.13 0.39 3.97
CA VAL A 314 8.20 0.72 4.93
C VAL A 314 7.71 0.55 6.36
N LYS A 315 6.52 1.07 6.68
CA LYS A 315 5.93 0.92 8.02
C LYS A 315 5.76 -0.55 8.42
N GLU A 316 5.36 -1.41 7.50
CA GLU A 316 5.18 -2.84 7.77
C GLU A 316 6.54 -3.55 7.94
N LEU A 317 7.54 -3.19 7.12
CA LEU A 317 8.91 -3.68 7.27
C LEU A 317 9.52 -3.28 8.62
N GLU A 318 9.41 -2.00 8.98
CA GLU A 318 9.85 -1.46 10.28
C GLU A 318 9.17 -2.18 11.45
N LYS A 319 7.85 -2.34 11.40
CA LYS A 319 7.07 -3.05 12.43
C LYS A 319 7.54 -4.49 12.63
N LYS A 320 8.01 -5.13 11.56
CA LYS A 320 8.53 -6.50 11.59
C LYS A 320 10.04 -6.57 11.92
N GLY A 321 10.71 -5.44 12.14
CA GLY A 321 12.16 -5.38 12.38
C GLY A 321 12.98 -5.72 11.14
N ILE A 322 12.46 -5.54 9.93
CA ILE A 322 13.07 -5.94 8.66
C ILE A 322 13.57 -4.70 7.92
N GLY A 323 14.85 -4.72 7.55
CA GLY A 323 15.53 -3.58 6.93
C GLY A 323 15.97 -2.53 7.96
N ARG A 324 16.71 -1.54 7.48
CA ARG A 324 17.23 -0.42 8.27
C ARG A 324 17.04 0.89 7.49
N PRO A 325 17.17 2.06 8.12
CA PRO A 325 17.04 3.37 7.46
C PRO A 325 17.81 3.50 6.16
N SER A 326 18.99 2.88 6.08
CA SER A 326 19.85 2.90 4.90
C SER A 326 19.36 2.01 3.75
N THR A 327 18.50 1.02 4.00
CA THR A 327 18.14 -0.03 3.03
C THR A 327 16.74 0.12 2.42
N TYR A 328 15.80 0.86 3.05
CA TYR A 328 14.42 0.95 2.55
C TYR A 328 14.31 1.45 1.11
N VAL A 329 15.07 2.49 0.75
CA VAL A 329 15.07 3.06 -0.62
C VAL A 329 15.55 2.04 -1.64
N SER A 330 16.69 1.37 -1.33
CA SER A 330 17.28 0.37 -2.23
C SER A 330 16.36 -0.84 -2.42
N ILE A 331 15.73 -1.33 -1.36
CA ILE A 331 14.77 -2.44 -1.41
C ILE A 331 13.62 -2.10 -2.36
N ILE A 332 12.95 -0.97 -2.13
CA ILE A 332 11.78 -0.57 -2.92
C ILE A 332 12.16 -0.30 -4.38
N THR A 333 13.29 0.36 -4.61
CA THR A 333 13.79 0.61 -5.96
C THR A 333 14.11 -0.71 -6.67
N THR A 334 14.73 -1.66 -5.99
CA THR A 334 15.12 -2.94 -6.58
C THR A 334 13.89 -3.78 -6.94
N ILE A 335 12.89 -3.91 -6.07
CA ILE A 335 11.68 -4.71 -6.38
C ILE A 335 10.89 -4.13 -7.55
N LYS A 336 10.91 -2.80 -7.74
CA LYS A 336 10.31 -2.11 -8.90
C LYS A 336 11.14 -2.36 -10.17
N ASN A 337 12.46 -2.13 -10.12
CA ASN A 337 13.35 -2.26 -11.27
C ASN A 337 13.46 -3.69 -11.78
N ARG A 338 13.39 -4.69 -10.89
CA ARG A 338 13.35 -6.11 -11.26
C ARG A 338 12.01 -6.58 -11.79
N GLY A 339 10.99 -5.71 -11.79
CA GLY A 339 9.67 -6.01 -12.32
C GLY A 339 8.87 -6.98 -11.47
N TYR A 340 9.19 -7.15 -10.18
CA TYR A 340 8.41 -7.99 -9.26
C TYR A 340 7.10 -7.33 -8.87
N VAL A 341 7.12 -6.01 -8.78
CA VAL A 341 5.98 -5.17 -8.49
C VAL A 341 5.91 -4.01 -9.48
N HIS A 342 4.72 -3.48 -9.68
CA HIS A 342 4.52 -2.21 -10.36
C HIS A 342 3.65 -1.28 -9.51
N THR A 343 3.69 0.01 -9.79
CA THR A 343 2.98 1.02 -9.01
C THR A 343 1.89 1.64 -9.87
N ILE A 344 0.64 1.61 -9.38
CA ILE A 344 -0.53 2.26 -9.99
C ILE A 344 -1.22 3.09 -8.91
N ASP A 345 -1.51 4.35 -9.18
CA ASP A 345 -2.13 5.29 -8.22
C ASP A 345 -1.44 5.22 -6.83
N ASN A 346 -0.10 5.24 -6.84
CA ASN A 346 0.76 5.15 -5.64
C ASN A 346 0.55 3.87 -4.80
N ARG A 347 0.08 2.75 -5.42
CA ARG A 347 -0.13 1.45 -4.78
C ARG A 347 0.67 0.37 -5.48
N PHE A 348 1.24 -0.55 -4.69
CA PHE A 348 1.97 -1.70 -5.21
C PHE A 348 1.01 -2.81 -5.62
N TYR A 349 1.28 -3.36 -6.80
CA TYR A 349 0.65 -4.55 -7.35
C TYR A 349 1.73 -5.59 -7.62
N ALA A 350 1.52 -6.80 -7.18
CA ALA A 350 2.42 -7.90 -7.52
C ALA A 350 2.29 -8.23 -9.02
N LYS A 351 3.43 -8.34 -9.72
CA LYS A 351 3.44 -8.92 -11.07
C LYS A 351 3.55 -10.43 -10.98
N LYS A 352 3.14 -11.15 -12.03
CA LYS A 352 3.17 -12.61 -12.08
C LYS A 352 4.56 -13.18 -11.81
N ILE A 353 5.59 -12.55 -12.32
CA ILE A 353 6.98 -12.94 -12.06
C ILE A 353 7.35 -12.81 -10.57
N GLY A 354 6.83 -11.80 -9.86
CA GLY A 354 7.00 -11.65 -8.43
C GLY A 354 6.33 -12.78 -7.64
N GLU A 355 5.13 -13.20 -8.05
CA GLU A 355 4.42 -14.35 -7.47
C GLU A 355 5.23 -15.64 -7.66
N ILE A 356 5.71 -15.91 -8.89
CA ILE A 356 6.50 -17.11 -9.22
C ILE A 356 7.80 -17.15 -8.42
N VAL A 357 8.55 -16.04 -8.35
CA VAL A 357 9.80 -15.98 -7.60
C VAL A 357 9.54 -16.21 -6.11
N THR A 358 8.48 -15.64 -5.55
CA THR A 358 8.10 -15.84 -4.15
C THR A 358 7.81 -17.33 -3.89
N ASP A 359 7.00 -17.97 -4.73
CA ASP A 359 6.66 -19.39 -4.58
C ASP A 359 7.88 -20.30 -4.64
N ARG A 360 8.78 -20.06 -5.61
CA ARG A 360 10.01 -20.86 -5.75
C ARG A 360 10.95 -20.70 -4.57
N LEU A 361 11.04 -19.47 -4.03
CA LEU A 361 11.85 -19.21 -2.85
C LEU A 361 11.20 -19.80 -1.58
N GLU A 362 9.86 -19.79 -1.48
CA GLU A 362 9.15 -20.43 -0.37
C GLU A 362 9.32 -21.96 -0.38
N GLU A 363 9.24 -22.58 -1.55
CA GLU A 363 9.45 -24.01 -1.72
C GLU A 363 10.88 -24.45 -1.37
N SER A 364 11.88 -23.72 -1.87
CA SER A 364 13.29 -24.15 -1.78
C SER A 364 14.05 -23.55 -0.59
N PHE A 365 13.67 -22.35 -0.11
CA PHE A 365 14.38 -21.54 0.89
C PHE A 365 13.44 -20.92 1.92
N ASN A 366 12.46 -21.67 2.41
CA ASN A 366 11.40 -21.15 3.30
C ASN A 366 11.95 -20.33 4.48
N GLU A 367 12.98 -20.83 5.19
CA GLU A 367 13.56 -20.09 6.31
C GLU A 367 14.14 -18.75 5.88
N LEU A 368 14.85 -18.70 4.74
CA LEU A 368 15.54 -17.50 4.26
C LEU A 368 14.57 -16.33 3.99
N ILE A 369 13.35 -16.63 3.54
CA ILE A 369 12.33 -15.64 3.24
C ILE A 369 11.24 -15.56 4.31
N SER A 370 11.48 -16.15 5.50
CA SER A 370 10.60 -15.95 6.64
C SER A 370 10.84 -14.57 7.27
N TYR A 371 9.76 -13.99 7.79
CA TYR A 371 9.83 -12.69 8.49
C TYR A 371 10.72 -12.79 9.74
N ASP A 372 10.51 -13.84 10.53
CA ASP A 372 11.21 -14.04 11.80
C ASP A 372 12.71 -14.25 11.62
N PHE A 373 13.10 -15.05 10.62
CA PHE A 373 14.52 -15.25 10.30
C PHE A 373 15.18 -13.94 9.89
N THR A 374 14.50 -13.17 9.02
CA THR A 374 15.02 -11.89 8.53
C THR A 374 15.17 -10.88 9.67
N ALA A 375 14.17 -10.77 10.55
CA ALA A 375 14.25 -9.91 11.73
C ALA A 375 15.33 -10.35 12.71
N LYS A 376 15.43 -11.68 13.00
CA LYS A 376 16.49 -12.24 13.86
C LYS A 376 17.88 -11.94 13.31
N MET A 377 18.03 -11.98 12.00
CA MET A 377 19.32 -11.70 11.36
C MET A 377 19.70 -10.22 11.43
N GLU A 378 18.72 -9.30 11.31
CA GLU A 378 18.93 -7.87 11.55
C GLU A 378 19.40 -7.63 13.00
N ASN A 379 18.75 -8.28 13.97
CA ASN A 379 19.14 -8.18 15.38
C ASN A 379 20.55 -8.76 15.62
N ASN A 380 20.92 -9.87 14.98
CA ASN A 380 22.27 -10.43 15.09
C ASN A 380 23.32 -9.46 14.53
N LEU A 381 23.02 -8.74 13.44
CA LEU A 381 23.91 -7.71 12.90
C LEU A 381 24.09 -6.54 13.87
N ASP A 382 23.03 -6.13 14.57
CA ASP A 382 23.12 -5.12 15.63
C ASP A 382 23.98 -5.61 16.80
N LEU A 383 23.81 -6.87 17.23
CA LEU A 383 24.65 -7.48 18.29
C LEU A 383 26.13 -7.60 17.90
N ILE A 384 26.41 -7.86 16.62
CA ILE A 384 27.79 -7.86 16.09
C ILE A 384 28.37 -6.43 16.15
N ALA A 385 27.57 -5.41 15.79
CA ALA A 385 28.02 -4.02 15.79
C ALA A 385 28.44 -3.53 17.20
N ILE A 386 27.83 -4.06 18.26
CA ILE A 386 28.17 -3.76 19.66
C ILE A 386 29.09 -4.80 20.30
N ASN A 387 29.75 -5.64 19.49
CA ASN A 387 30.71 -6.69 19.92
C ASN A 387 30.11 -7.75 20.87
N GLN A 388 28.81 -7.94 20.93
CA GLN A 388 28.16 -9.00 21.71
C GLN A 388 28.07 -10.34 20.98
N GLN A 389 28.30 -10.36 19.66
CA GLN A 389 28.40 -11.58 18.86
C GLN A 389 29.58 -11.55 17.90
N TYR A 390 30.19 -12.71 17.69
CA TYR A 390 31.28 -12.84 16.74
C TYR A 390 30.76 -13.16 15.34
N TRP A 391 31.02 -12.28 14.37
CA TRP A 391 30.47 -12.34 13.05
C TRP A 391 30.76 -13.62 12.27
N LYS A 392 31.95 -14.23 12.44
CA LYS A 392 32.30 -15.49 11.76
C LYS A 392 31.41 -16.65 12.19
N ASN A 393 31.05 -16.73 13.49
CA ASN A 393 30.16 -17.77 13.99
C ASN A 393 28.76 -17.65 13.38
N VAL A 394 28.22 -16.44 13.34
CA VAL A 394 26.91 -16.17 12.73
C VAL A 394 26.90 -16.54 11.23
N LEU A 395 27.98 -16.18 10.51
CA LEU A 395 28.15 -16.52 9.09
C LEU A 395 28.28 -18.02 8.86
N ASN A 396 29.12 -18.73 9.64
CA ASN A 396 29.34 -20.15 9.47
C ASN A 396 28.09 -20.98 9.71
N ILE A 397 27.32 -20.68 10.78
CA ILE A 397 26.05 -21.35 11.07
C ILE A 397 25.05 -21.14 9.93
N PHE A 398 24.93 -19.91 9.46
CA PHE A 398 24.05 -19.59 8.33
C PHE A 398 24.48 -20.29 7.06
N PHE A 399 25.77 -20.19 6.70
CA PHE A 399 26.30 -20.64 5.42
C PHE A 399 26.19 -22.15 5.25
N LYS A 400 26.48 -22.93 6.31
CA LYS A 400 26.33 -24.39 6.30
C LYS A 400 24.93 -24.83 5.94
N LYS A 401 23.92 -24.28 6.61
CA LYS A 401 22.50 -24.57 6.32
C LYS A 401 22.09 -24.10 4.92
N PHE A 402 22.55 -22.92 4.52
CA PHE A 402 22.25 -22.33 3.22
C PHE A 402 22.79 -23.16 2.06
N LEU A 403 24.03 -23.64 2.13
CA LEU A 403 24.65 -24.48 1.11
C LEU A 403 23.88 -25.78 0.90
N GLN A 404 23.48 -26.47 1.97
CA GLN A 404 22.69 -27.69 1.86
C GLN A 404 21.40 -27.46 1.05
N LYS A 405 20.65 -26.41 1.35
CA LYS A 405 19.43 -26.06 0.62
C LYS A 405 19.72 -25.63 -0.82
N LEU A 406 20.83 -24.92 -1.07
CA LEU A 406 21.22 -24.49 -2.40
C LEU A 406 21.55 -25.69 -3.31
N GLU A 407 22.29 -26.67 -2.80
CA GLU A 407 22.62 -27.90 -3.56
C GLU A 407 21.38 -28.71 -3.90
N ILE A 408 20.42 -28.81 -2.98
CA ILE A 408 19.12 -29.43 -3.28
C ILE A 408 18.38 -28.64 -4.38
N ALA A 409 18.30 -27.32 -4.25
CA ALA A 409 17.57 -26.48 -5.21
C ALA A 409 18.19 -26.47 -6.63
N LYS A 410 19.50 -26.72 -6.76
CA LYS A 410 20.18 -26.85 -8.05
C LYS A 410 19.81 -28.13 -8.81
N LYS A 411 19.44 -29.21 -8.14
CA LYS A 411 19.09 -30.51 -8.76
C LYS A 411 17.97 -30.38 -9.79
N ASP A 412 17.75 -31.43 -10.54
CA ASP A 412 16.57 -31.50 -11.43
C ASP A 412 15.29 -31.46 -10.58
N PRO A 413 14.20 -30.83 -11.07
CA PRO A 413 12.92 -30.86 -10.39
C PRO A 413 12.41 -32.26 -10.03
N LYS A 414 12.76 -33.28 -10.83
CA LYS A 414 12.42 -34.68 -10.56
C LYS A 414 13.12 -35.23 -9.31
N ASP A 415 14.30 -34.70 -9.00
CA ASP A 415 15.13 -35.08 -7.85
C ASP A 415 14.94 -34.13 -6.66
N GLY A 416 13.80 -33.44 -6.58
CA GLY A 416 13.47 -32.51 -5.50
C GLY A 416 14.08 -31.12 -5.64
N GLY A 417 14.66 -30.79 -6.82
CA GLY A 417 15.20 -29.46 -7.10
C GLY A 417 14.13 -28.40 -7.38
N MET A 418 14.56 -27.14 -7.44
CA MET A 418 13.68 -25.99 -7.74
C MET A 418 12.95 -26.18 -9.08
N GLN A 419 11.65 -25.99 -9.06
CA GLN A 419 10.79 -26.14 -10.24
C GLN A 419 11.11 -25.08 -11.32
N LEU A 420 11.04 -25.54 -12.58
CA LEU A 420 11.26 -24.67 -13.75
C LEU A 420 10.03 -23.80 -14.05
N ASN A 421 10.27 -22.64 -14.63
CA ASN A 421 9.20 -21.83 -15.22
C ASN A 421 8.91 -22.34 -16.65
N LYS A 422 8.26 -23.49 -16.75
CA LYS A 422 7.91 -24.10 -18.05
C LYS A 422 6.77 -23.31 -18.69
N SER A 423 6.90 -23.02 -19.99
CA SER A 423 5.82 -22.46 -20.79
C SER A 423 4.69 -23.49 -20.96
N VAL A 424 3.45 -23.03 -20.92
CA VAL A 424 2.26 -23.90 -21.08
C VAL A 424 1.73 -23.76 -22.49
N ILE A 425 1.67 -24.87 -23.24
CA ILE A 425 1.14 -24.91 -24.61
C ILE A 425 -0.38 -24.67 -24.56
N THR A 426 -0.87 -23.85 -25.49
CA THR A 426 -2.30 -23.53 -25.65
C THR A 426 -2.84 -24.07 -26.97
N ASP A 427 -4.18 -24.07 -27.12
CA ASP A 427 -4.84 -24.45 -28.37
C ASP A 427 -4.82 -23.33 -29.43
N ILE A 428 -4.26 -22.17 -29.11
CA ILE A 428 -4.17 -21.01 -30.01
C ILE A 428 -3.09 -21.25 -31.06
N ASP A 429 -3.45 -21.08 -32.33
CA ASP A 429 -2.49 -21.17 -33.42
C ASP A 429 -1.77 -19.86 -33.66
N CYS A 430 -0.49 -19.95 -33.97
CA CYS A 430 0.32 -18.79 -34.37
C CYS A 430 -0.17 -18.26 -35.73
N SER A 431 -0.43 -16.97 -35.82
CA SER A 431 -0.88 -16.32 -37.06
C SER A 431 0.12 -16.42 -38.20
N ILE A 432 1.41 -16.57 -37.89
CA ILE A 432 2.48 -16.63 -38.89
C ILE A 432 2.77 -18.06 -39.37
N CYS A 433 3.09 -18.98 -38.43
CA CYS A 433 3.57 -20.34 -38.79
C CYS A 433 2.55 -21.45 -38.46
N LYS A 434 1.35 -21.11 -37.98
CA LYS A 434 0.26 -22.05 -37.61
C LYS A 434 0.59 -23.07 -36.54
N LYS A 435 1.80 -23.06 -35.93
CA LYS A 435 2.12 -23.89 -34.76
C LYS A 435 1.48 -23.32 -33.49
N LYS A 436 1.29 -24.13 -32.45
CA LYS A 436 0.65 -23.73 -31.20
C LYS A 436 1.43 -22.62 -30.49
N MET A 437 0.72 -21.72 -29.82
CA MET A 437 1.30 -20.71 -28.96
C MET A 437 1.44 -21.21 -27.52
N MET A 438 2.38 -20.65 -26.78
CA MET A 438 2.66 -20.98 -25.39
C MET A 438 2.49 -19.77 -24.48
N ILE A 439 1.96 -19.98 -23.27
CA ILE A 439 1.96 -18.98 -22.21
C ILE A 439 3.38 -18.86 -21.67
N CYS A 440 3.96 -17.69 -21.82
CA CYS A 440 5.30 -17.34 -21.33
C CYS A 440 5.20 -16.22 -20.29
N THR A 441 6.00 -16.32 -19.23
CA THR A 441 6.11 -15.28 -18.19
C THR A 441 7.54 -14.82 -18.04
N THR A 442 7.76 -13.50 -18.17
CA THR A 442 9.08 -12.85 -18.01
C THR A 442 8.95 -11.64 -17.08
N SER A 443 10.06 -10.94 -16.85
CA SER A 443 10.08 -9.69 -16.09
C SER A 443 9.20 -8.58 -16.73
N THR A 444 9.00 -8.63 -18.05
CA THR A 444 8.13 -7.67 -18.77
C THR A 444 6.66 -7.97 -18.60
N GLY A 445 6.26 -9.22 -18.35
CA GLY A 445 4.88 -9.64 -18.16
C GLY A 445 4.58 -11.04 -18.68
N VAL A 446 3.27 -11.32 -18.83
CA VAL A 446 2.76 -12.56 -19.40
C VAL A 446 2.41 -12.32 -20.87
N PHE A 447 2.79 -13.23 -21.76
CA PHE A 447 2.49 -13.16 -23.20
C PHE A 447 2.35 -14.55 -23.80
N LEU A 448 1.75 -14.63 -24.95
CA LEU A 448 1.76 -15.84 -25.77
C LEU A 448 2.94 -15.77 -26.74
N GLY A 449 3.83 -16.75 -26.67
CA GLY A 449 4.95 -16.92 -27.59
C GLY A 449 4.73 -18.12 -28.51
N CYS A 450 5.23 -18.07 -29.75
CA CYS A 450 5.14 -19.21 -30.64
C CYS A 450 6.01 -20.36 -30.16
N SER A 451 5.50 -21.62 -30.20
CA SER A 451 6.26 -22.81 -29.80
C SER A 451 7.47 -23.08 -30.67
N SER A 452 7.46 -22.60 -31.92
CA SER A 452 8.63 -22.71 -32.84
C SER A 452 9.81 -21.81 -32.45
N TYR A 453 9.66 -20.91 -31.46
CA TYR A 453 10.77 -20.07 -31.01
C TYR A 453 11.95 -20.88 -30.46
N THR A 454 11.69 -22.06 -29.90
CA THR A 454 12.69 -22.99 -29.34
C THR A 454 13.30 -23.95 -30.37
N MET A 455 12.83 -23.93 -31.62
CA MET A 455 13.31 -24.80 -32.69
C MET A 455 14.58 -24.25 -33.38
N ASN A 456 15.11 -25.03 -34.29
CA ASN A 456 16.30 -24.65 -35.07
C ASN A 456 16.12 -23.31 -35.80
N ILE A 457 17.21 -22.62 -36.06
CA ILE A 457 17.25 -21.23 -36.62
C ILE A 457 16.39 -21.07 -37.88
N LYS A 458 16.35 -22.07 -38.77
CA LYS A 458 15.56 -22.06 -40.00
C LYS A 458 14.04 -22.11 -39.81
N GLU A 459 13.55 -22.67 -38.70
CA GLU A 459 12.12 -22.82 -38.38
C GLU A 459 11.64 -21.86 -37.29
N LYS A 460 12.51 -20.97 -36.81
CA LYS A 460 12.27 -20.12 -35.65
C LYS A 460 11.26 -19.02 -35.96
N CYS A 461 10.10 -19.10 -35.35
CA CYS A 461 9.09 -18.04 -35.40
C CYS A 461 9.15 -17.16 -34.14
N LYS A 462 9.28 -15.84 -34.31
CA LYS A 462 9.37 -14.86 -33.22
C LYS A 462 8.03 -14.21 -32.87
N ASN A 463 6.93 -14.76 -33.36
CA ASN A 463 5.62 -14.17 -33.14
C ASN A 463 5.23 -14.21 -31.64
N THR A 464 4.76 -13.08 -31.14
CA THR A 464 4.29 -12.93 -29.76
C THR A 464 3.00 -12.15 -29.70
N ILE A 465 2.11 -12.51 -28.78
CA ILE A 465 0.86 -11.79 -28.48
C ILE A 465 0.89 -11.37 -27.01
N ASN A 466 0.87 -10.07 -26.75
CA ASN A 466 0.89 -9.56 -25.39
C ASN A 466 -0.45 -9.79 -24.68
N LEU A 467 -0.38 -10.16 -23.41
CA LEU A 467 -1.53 -10.35 -22.53
C LEU A 467 -1.56 -9.19 -21.52
N ILE A 468 -2.60 -8.36 -21.62
CA ILE A 468 -2.75 -7.17 -20.77
C ILE A 468 -3.53 -7.57 -19.52
N PRO A 469 -2.96 -7.39 -18.30
CA PRO A 469 -3.65 -7.72 -17.06
C PRO A 469 -4.92 -6.88 -16.85
N LYS A 470 -5.98 -7.47 -16.29
CA LYS A 470 -7.25 -6.80 -15.95
C LYS A 470 -7.06 -5.46 -15.24
N LEU A 471 -6.09 -5.37 -14.34
CA LEU A 471 -5.83 -4.17 -13.54
C LEU A 471 -5.34 -2.98 -14.39
N GLU A 472 -4.49 -3.24 -15.38
CA GLU A 472 -4.03 -2.21 -16.31
C GLU A 472 -5.18 -1.70 -17.17
N ILE A 473 -6.09 -2.58 -17.54
CA ILE A 473 -7.30 -2.23 -18.32
C ILE A 473 -8.24 -1.35 -17.51
N LEU A 474 -8.51 -1.70 -16.24
CA LEU A 474 -9.35 -0.89 -15.36
C LEU A 474 -8.78 0.52 -15.14
N ASN A 475 -7.45 0.65 -15.11
CA ASN A 475 -6.77 1.95 -15.06
C ASN A 475 -6.97 2.75 -16.35
N ILE A 476 -6.84 2.10 -17.50
CA ILE A 476 -7.07 2.72 -18.80
C ILE A 476 -8.51 3.23 -18.89
N ILE A 477 -9.48 2.41 -18.51
CA ILE A 477 -10.91 2.78 -18.46
C ILE A 477 -11.15 4.00 -17.58
N LYS A 478 -10.54 4.04 -16.41
CA LYS A 478 -10.64 5.14 -15.45
C LYS A 478 -10.03 6.44 -16.00
N ASN A 479 -8.87 6.35 -16.62
CA ASN A 479 -8.14 7.51 -17.15
C ASN A 479 -8.81 8.13 -18.37
N PHE A 480 -9.57 7.34 -19.16
CA PHE A 480 -10.28 7.79 -20.33
C PHE A 480 -11.79 8.00 -20.11
N ASN A 481 -12.27 7.98 -18.84
CA ASN A 481 -13.71 8.10 -18.47
C ASN A 481 -14.63 7.15 -19.25
N LEU A 482 -14.15 5.97 -19.62
CA LEU A 482 -14.93 4.95 -20.30
C LEU A 482 -15.95 4.32 -19.35
N LYS A 483 -17.08 3.83 -19.89
CA LYS A 483 -18.16 3.23 -19.07
C LYS A 483 -17.65 2.12 -18.17
N LYS A 484 -18.01 2.17 -16.88
CA LYS A 484 -17.49 1.30 -15.78
C LYS A 484 -18.03 -0.14 -15.78
N ASP A 485 -18.91 -0.53 -16.67
CA ASP A 485 -19.70 -1.78 -16.58
C ASP A 485 -18.95 -3.07 -16.95
N ILE A 486 -17.60 -3.05 -16.93
CA ILE A 486 -16.83 -4.27 -17.14
C ILE A 486 -16.60 -5.00 -15.80
N LEU A 487 -17.64 -5.60 -15.27
CA LEU A 487 -17.50 -6.63 -14.25
C LEU A 487 -16.99 -7.92 -14.92
N LEU A 488 -15.67 -8.07 -15.02
CA LEU A 488 -15.07 -9.35 -15.39
C LEU A 488 -15.23 -10.31 -14.20
N PRO A 489 -16.06 -11.36 -14.30
CA PRO A 489 -16.30 -12.26 -13.19
C PRO A 489 -15.02 -13.01 -12.79
N GLN A 490 -14.90 -13.28 -11.51
CA GLN A 490 -13.85 -14.14 -10.99
C GLN A 490 -14.06 -15.56 -11.49
N GLN A 491 -13.00 -16.19 -11.99
CA GLN A 491 -13.03 -17.56 -12.49
C GLN A 491 -12.11 -18.43 -11.65
N TYR A 492 -12.45 -19.70 -11.52
CA TYR A 492 -11.65 -20.70 -10.84
C TYR A 492 -11.10 -21.71 -11.86
N CYS A 493 -9.89 -22.18 -11.62
CA CYS A 493 -9.22 -23.17 -12.46
C CYS A 493 -9.89 -24.53 -12.28
N HIS A 494 -10.25 -25.17 -13.39
CA HIS A 494 -10.87 -26.52 -13.37
C HIS A 494 -9.91 -27.61 -12.91
N ASN A 495 -8.57 -27.41 -13.04
CA ASN A 495 -7.58 -28.41 -12.64
C ASN A 495 -7.25 -28.38 -11.13
N CYS A 496 -7.22 -27.20 -10.50
CA CYS A 496 -6.73 -27.05 -9.13
C CYS A 496 -7.57 -26.12 -8.26
N ASN A 497 -8.72 -25.68 -8.74
CA ASN A 497 -9.68 -24.79 -8.07
C ASN A 497 -9.08 -23.47 -7.54
N THR A 498 -7.92 -23.05 -8.06
CA THR A 498 -7.30 -21.77 -7.71
C THR A 498 -7.92 -20.65 -8.54
N ILE A 499 -7.99 -19.44 -7.98
CA ILE A 499 -8.47 -18.27 -8.69
C ILE A 499 -7.58 -17.99 -9.90
N MET A 500 -8.22 -17.72 -11.04
CA MET A 500 -7.52 -17.43 -12.30
C MET A 500 -7.20 -15.96 -12.44
N ASP A 501 -6.01 -15.66 -12.96
CA ASP A 501 -5.61 -14.33 -13.37
C ASP A 501 -6.26 -14.00 -14.72
N CYS A 502 -6.83 -12.80 -14.84
CA CYS A 502 -7.57 -12.37 -16.02
C CYS A 502 -6.73 -11.41 -16.87
N TYR A 503 -6.64 -11.71 -18.16
CA TYR A 503 -5.91 -10.93 -19.16
C TYR A 503 -6.82 -10.66 -20.37
N ILE A 504 -6.49 -9.63 -21.14
CA ILE A 504 -7.09 -9.39 -22.46
C ILE A 504 -6.03 -9.65 -23.52
N ILE A 505 -6.40 -10.40 -24.55
CA ILE A 505 -5.55 -10.63 -25.72
C ILE A 505 -5.59 -9.36 -26.58
N TYR A 506 -4.40 -8.83 -26.85
CA TYR A 506 -4.23 -7.68 -27.72
C TYR A 506 -4.71 -7.97 -29.15
N GLY A 507 -5.50 -7.05 -29.72
CA GLY A 507 -6.03 -7.17 -31.09
C GLY A 507 -7.11 -8.23 -31.31
N GLN A 508 -7.49 -8.95 -30.26
CA GLN A 508 -8.59 -9.90 -30.25
C GLN A 508 -9.56 -9.58 -29.12
N HIS A 509 -10.87 -9.77 -29.35
CA HIS A 509 -11.92 -9.49 -28.38
C HIS A 509 -12.11 -10.61 -27.35
N ASN A 510 -11.00 -11.27 -26.97
CA ASN A 510 -11.02 -12.42 -26.10
C ASN A 510 -10.44 -12.09 -24.74
N ILE A 511 -11.14 -12.55 -23.69
CA ILE A 511 -10.64 -12.56 -22.32
C ILE A 511 -9.92 -13.88 -22.10
N PHE A 512 -8.69 -13.80 -21.61
CA PHE A 512 -7.83 -14.94 -21.34
C PHE A 512 -7.65 -15.09 -19.83
N TYR A 513 -8.10 -16.22 -19.30
CA TYR A 513 -7.92 -16.57 -17.90
C TYR A 513 -6.81 -17.60 -17.77
N ILE A 514 -5.82 -17.33 -16.94
CA ILE A 514 -4.69 -18.21 -16.65
C ILE A 514 -4.75 -18.61 -15.17
N CYS A 515 -4.51 -19.87 -14.85
CA CYS A 515 -4.47 -20.33 -13.47
C CYS A 515 -3.52 -19.48 -12.62
N GLY A 516 -3.96 -19.08 -11.44
CA GLY A 516 -3.12 -18.31 -10.49
C GLY A 516 -1.84 -19.05 -10.09
N LYS A 517 -1.82 -20.41 -10.15
CA LYS A 517 -0.63 -21.25 -9.94
C LYS A 517 0.22 -21.50 -11.18
N ASN A 518 -0.08 -20.86 -12.34
CA ASN A 518 0.78 -20.98 -13.52
C ASN A 518 2.21 -20.52 -13.18
N PRO A 519 3.27 -21.24 -13.56
CA PRO A 519 3.34 -22.38 -14.49
C PRO A 519 3.18 -23.77 -13.86
N LEU A 520 2.96 -23.89 -12.55
CA LEU A 520 2.76 -25.21 -11.88
C LEU A 520 1.46 -25.90 -12.31
N CYS A 521 0.45 -25.12 -12.64
CA CYS A 521 -0.81 -25.60 -13.18
C CYS A 521 -0.99 -25.04 -14.60
N ASN A 522 -1.30 -25.91 -15.55
CA ASN A 522 -1.49 -25.57 -16.96
C ASN A 522 -2.91 -25.10 -17.31
N GLY A 523 -3.79 -24.92 -16.31
CA GLY A 523 -5.16 -24.51 -16.55
C GLY A 523 -5.26 -23.11 -17.16
N TYR A 524 -5.96 -22.99 -18.27
CA TYR A 524 -6.34 -21.72 -18.89
C TYR A 524 -7.75 -21.82 -19.50
N LYS A 525 -8.38 -20.66 -19.76
CA LYS A 525 -9.70 -20.56 -20.36
C LYS A 525 -9.80 -19.32 -21.20
N ILE A 526 -10.38 -19.42 -22.37
CA ILE A 526 -10.64 -18.30 -23.25
C ILE A 526 -12.15 -18.05 -23.28
N LYS A 527 -12.54 -16.79 -23.11
CA LYS A 527 -13.94 -16.36 -23.20
C LYS A 527 -14.06 -15.25 -24.25
N LYS A 528 -14.92 -15.46 -25.26
CA LYS A 528 -15.27 -14.41 -26.21
C LYS A 528 -16.01 -13.28 -25.45
N SER A 529 -15.70 -12.05 -25.72
CA SER A 529 -16.35 -10.89 -25.10
C SER A 529 -16.66 -9.82 -26.12
N ASN A 530 -17.78 -9.11 -25.95
CA ASN A 530 -18.16 -7.97 -26.79
C ASN A 530 -17.44 -6.69 -26.33
N LEU A 531 -16.15 -6.78 -25.98
CA LEU A 531 -15.33 -5.65 -25.51
C LEU A 531 -15.03 -4.58 -26.58
N ASN A 532 -15.55 -4.75 -27.81
CA ASN A 532 -15.32 -3.86 -28.94
C ASN A 532 -15.66 -2.39 -28.69
N HIS A 533 -16.59 -2.11 -27.77
CA HIS A 533 -17.07 -0.74 -27.51
C HIS A 533 -16.36 -0.05 -26.34
N ILE A 534 -15.42 -0.70 -25.66
CA ILE A 534 -14.98 -0.26 -24.33
C ILE A 534 -13.63 0.43 -24.36
N ILE A 535 -12.75 0.10 -25.32
CA ILE A 535 -11.37 0.64 -25.38
C ILE A 535 -11.14 1.36 -26.72
N THR A 536 -12.15 1.89 -27.34
CA THR A 536 -12.02 2.70 -28.56
C THR A 536 -12.22 4.18 -28.22
N THR A 537 -11.17 4.98 -28.37
CA THR A 537 -11.27 6.44 -28.40
C THR A 537 -11.10 6.92 -29.84
N LYS A 538 -11.72 8.03 -30.18
CA LYS A 538 -11.51 8.61 -31.51
C LYS A 538 -10.21 9.40 -31.57
N CYS A 539 -9.48 9.26 -32.65
CA CYS A 539 -8.27 10.03 -32.89
C CYS A 539 -8.62 11.51 -33.07
N LYS A 540 -7.97 12.38 -32.32
CA LYS A 540 -8.20 13.84 -32.42
C LYS A 540 -7.74 14.45 -33.75
N LYS A 541 -6.91 13.74 -34.54
CA LYS A 541 -6.41 14.22 -35.84
C LYS A 541 -7.25 13.79 -37.03
N CYS A 542 -7.80 12.58 -37.01
CA CYS A 542 -8.50 12.02 -38.18
C CYS A 542 -9.84 11.36 -37.85
N SER A 543 -10.30 11.44 -36.59
CA SER A 543 -11.57 10.89 -36.10
C SER A 543 -11.75 9.36 -36.24
N TYR A 544 -10.72 8.64 -36.76
CA TYR A 544 -10.72 7.18 -36.79
C TYR A 544 -10.52 6.61 -35.38
N ASN A 545 -10.91 5.36 -35.18
CA ASN A 545 -10.75 4.70 -33.88
C ASN A 545 -9.26 4.52 -33.54
N MET A 546 -8.94 4.67 -32.28
CA MET A 546 -7.62 4.35 -31.74
C MET A 546 -7.69 3.03 -30.98
N TYR A 547 -6.61 2.27 -31.01
CA TYR A 547 -6.49 1.01 -30.29
C TYR A 547 -5.27 1.01 -29.39
N LEU A 548 -5.38 0.23 -28.30
CA LEU A 548 -4.33 0.11 -27.30
C LEU A 548 -3.15 -0.69 -27.86
N LYS A 549 -1.93 -0.15 -27.75
CA LYS A 549 -0.67 -0.85 -28.10
C LYS A 549 0.31 -0.77 -26.93
N GLN A 550 1.06 -1.85 -26.72
CA GLN A 550 2.12 -1.89 -25.73
C GLN A 550 3.46 -1.69 -26.42
N GLY A 551 4.24 -0.70 -25.95
CA GLY A 551 5.61 -0.44 -26.41
C GLY A 551 6.62 -0.70 -25.29
N CYS A 552 7.91 -0.54 -25.61
CA CYS A 552 9.01 -0.67 -24.65
C CYS A 552 8.91 0.34 -23.47
N PHE A 553 8.24 1.48 -23.69
CA PHE A 553 8.04 2.54 -22.68
C PHE A 553 6.64 2.53 -22.04
N GLY A 554 5.85 1.46 -22.20
CA GLY A 554 4.51 1.33 -21.64
C GLY A 554 3.40 1.28 -22.68
N ASN A 555 2.15 1.32 -22.20
CA ASN A 555 0.96 1.25 -23.06
C ASN A 555 0.65 2.60 -23.69
N TYR A 556 0.22 2.60 -24.95
CA TYR A 556 -0.20 3.80 -25.69
C TYR A 556 -1.37 3.48 -26.64
N MET A 557 -2.17 4.50 -26.95
CA MET A 557 -3.21 4.39 -27.99
C MET A 557 -2.61 4.75 -29.35
N LEU A 558 -2.84 3.91 -30.35
CA LEU A 558 -2.42 4.12 -31.75
C LEU A 558 -3.64 4.25 -32.64
N CYS A 559 -3.62 5.22 -33.55
CA CYS A 559 -4.68 5.38 -34.54
C CYS A 559 -4.68 4.20 -35.53
N ILE A 560 -5.89 3.69 -35.86
CA ILE A 560 -6.06 2.59 -36.82
C ILE A 560 -5.78 3.01 -38.27
N ASN A 561 -5.79 4.31 -38.53
CA ASN A 561 -5.49 4.84 -39.84
C ASN A 561 -3.96 4.88 -40.05
N ASP A 562 -3.46 4.05 -40.95
CA ASP A 562 -2.03 3.90 -41.23
C ASP A 562 -1.37 5.18 -41.75
N THR A 563 -2.14 6.08 -42.37
CA THR A 563 -1.64 7.39 -42.82
C THR A 563 -1.51 8.39 -41.68
N CYS A 564 -2.34 8.29 -40.65
CA CYS A 564 -2.37 9.21 -39.53
C CYS A 564 -1.30 8.92 -38.48
N LYS A 565 -1.03 7.65 -38.16
CA LYS A 565 -0.07 7.15 -37.17
C LYS A 565 -0.04 7.90 -35.84
N ASN A 566 -1.12 8.63 -35.49
CA ASN A 566 -1.19 9.40 -34.26
C ASN A 566 -1.16 8.48 -33.03
N THR A 567 -0.31 8.81 -32.07
CA THR A 567 -0.19 8.05 -30.82
C THR A 567 -0.52 8.94 -29.62
N ILE A 568 -1.22 8.37 -28.63
CA ILE A 568 -1.48 9.03 -27.35
C ILE A 568 -0.85 8.15 -26.28
N LYS A 569 0.18 8.65 -25.60
CA LYS A 569 0.75 7.96 -24.43
C LYS A 569 -0.29 7.86 -23.32
N ILE A 570 -0.42 6.67 -22.75
CA ILE A 570 -1.22 6.47 -21.54
C ILE A 570 -0.28 6.76 -20.36
N LEU A 571 -0.19 8.06 -20.04
CA LEU A 571 0.63 8.52 -18.91
C LEU A 571 -0.04 8.08 -17.60
N SER A 572 0.73 7.53 -16.68
CA SER A 572 0.31 7.43 -15.29
C SER A 572 0.27 8.84 -14.66
N LYS A 573 -0.54 9.05 -13.62
CA LYS A 573 -0.55 10.36 -12.92
C LYS A 573 0.83 10.77 -12.38
N SER A 574 1.75 9.82 -12.16
CA SER A 574 3.15 10.07 -11.79
C SER A 574 3.96 10.72 -12.92
N ASP A 575 3.60 10.45 -14.18
CA ASP A 575 4.31 11.01 -15.33
C ASP A 575 3.85 12.44 -15.65
N ILE A 576 2.63 12.80 -15.22
CA ILE A 576 2.07 14.16 -15.40
C ILE A 576 2.65 15.16 -14.38
N ALA A 577 3.12 14.67 -13.23
CA ALA A 577 3.72 15.51 -12.19
C ALA A 577 5.20 15.85 -12.47
N THR A 578 5.79 15.32 -13.54
CA THR A 578 7.18 15.56 -13.97
C THR A 578 7.27 16.37 -15.28
N LEU A 579 6.16 16.74 -15.86
CA LEU A 579 6.02 17.71 -16.97
C LEU A 579 5.48 19.03 -16.42
#